data_e2249c17945b7647532d64d8f5dc5ba9
#
_entry.id   e2249c17945b7647532d64d8f5dc5ba9
#
_cell.length_a   1.000
_cell.length_b   1.000
_cell.length_c   1.000
_cell.angle_alpha   90.00
_cell.angle_beta   90.00
_cell.angle_gamma   90.00
#
_symmetry.space_group_name_H-M   'P 1'
#
loop_
_entity.id
_entity.type
_entity.pdbx_description
1 polymer ?
#
loop_
_entity_poly.entity_id
_entity_poly.type
_entity_poly.pdbx_seq_one_letter_code
_entity_poly.pdbx_strand_id
1 'polypeptide(L)'
;MRDAGQELDAAHAPRLRGLARGFAALAAATYALIVLGALVRAHGAGLACPDWPLCFGEVIPRLDFRVAFEFAHRVLAGSVALAFAALALASLRTRAARAVGAPWLAAGAVLLAAQILLGALTVWQGLAPWTVVAHLVTGNAFALTLVLVARRLWRAAAPGAGPETLVPAARGWVTLAAAAVAIQLVLGGLVSSTYAGLACPSWPRCDGEAWFPTWQGSVGIHLAHRSGAYLVLGILALAALSVRRPPLLGRVLGAAFLLGCVQAGVGIASVLLRLPVELAGLHAALAAALVATLGFAAHEAWSAQVRRADAARGARGVGIRSAAPRRA
;
A
#
# COMPACT_ATOMS: atom_id res chain seq x y z
N MET A 1 1.54 42.05 -1.58
CA MET A 1 2.32 40.82 -1.89
C MET A 1 1.65 39.51 -1.40
N ARG A 2 0.70 39.51 -0.44
CA ARG A 2 -0.05 38.31 -0.04
C ARG A 2 -1.13 37.91 -1.06
N ASP A 3 -1.77 38.86 -1.73
CA ASP A 3 -2.87 38.63 -2.68
C ASP A 3 -2.40 37.91 -3.97
N ALA A 4 -1.26 38.32 -4.54
CA ALA A 4 -0.73 37.69 -5.76
C ALA A 4 -0.33 36.23 -5.57
N GLY A 5 0.10 35.81 -4.36
CA GLY A 5 0.38 34.43 -4.03
C GLY A 5 -0.88 33.56 -3.94
N GLN A 6 -1.96 34.14 -3.36
CA GLN A 6 -3.25 33.46 -3.24
C GLN A 6 -3.97 33.31 -4.59
N GLU A 7 -3.85 34.29 -5.48
CA GLU A 7 -4.40 34.24 -6.84
C GLU A 7 -3.68 33.18 -7.71
N LEU A 8 -2.34 33.07 -7.61
CA LEU A 8 -1.56 32.04 -8.31
C LEU A 8 -1.90 30.61 -7.80
N ASP A 9 -2.13 30.47 -6.50
CA ASP A 9 -2.54 29.19 -5.90
C ASP A 9 -3.98 28.82 -6.33
N ALA A 10 -4.89 29.75 -6.41
CA ALA A 10 -6.26 29.54 -6.89
C ALA A 10 -6.31 29.13 -8.38
N ALA A 11 -5.49 29.73 -9.23
CA ALA A 11 -5.42 29.40 -10.66
C ALA A 11 -4.93 27.96 -10.93
N HIS A 12 -4.09 27.39 -10.05
CA HIS A 12 -3.58 26.03 -10.20
C HIS A 12 -4.43 24.94 -9.55
N ALA A 13 -5.36 25.32 -8.66
CA ALA A 13 -6.18 24.37 -7.89
C ALA A 13 -6.99 23.39 -8.76
N PRO A 14 -7.68 23.78 -9.87
CA PRO A 14 -8.42 22.84 -10.71
C PRO A 14 -7.50 21.77 -11.33
N ARG A 15 -6.31 22.15 -11.80
CA ARG A 15 -5.34 21.25 -12.42
C ARG A 15 -4.77 20.26 -11.39
N LEU A 16 -4.44 20.73 -10.19
CA LEU A 16 -3.98 19.87 -9.09
C LEU A 16 -5.06 18.87 -8.69
N ARG A 17 -6.33 19.27 -8.63
CA ARG A 17 -7.47 18.37 -8.37
C ARG A 17 -7.64 17.33 -9.48
N GLY A 18 -7.47 17.73 -10.75
CA GLY A 18 -7.50 16.82 -11.90
C GLY A 18 -6.42 15.74 -11.79
N LEU A 19 -5.18 16.13 -11.55
CA LEU A 19 -4.06 15.20 -11.33
C LEU A 19 -4.29 14.30 -10.10
N ALA A 20 -4.78 14.85 -8.98
CA ALA A 20 -5.09 14.08 -7.79
C ALA A 20 -6.14 13.00 -8.04
N ARG A 21 -7.21 13.32 -8.81
CA ARG A 21 -8.24 12.35 -9.24
C ARG A 21 -7.64 11.29 -10.16
N GLY A 22 -6.76 11.68 -11.10
CA GLY A 22 -6.05 10.75 -11.98
C GLY A 22 -5.22 9.73 -11.18
N PHE A 23 -4.42 10.17 -10.22
CA PHE A 23 -3.65 9.27 -9.35
C PHE A 23 -4.54 8.42 -8.42
N ALA A 24 -5.66 8.94 -7.94
CA ALA A 24 -6.62 8.17 -7.17
C ALA A 24 -7.26 7.05 -8.02
N ALA A 25 -7.66 7.33 -9.26
CA ALA A 25 -8.17 6.34 -10.19
C ALA A 25 -7.10 5.29 -10.54
N LEU A 26 -5.84 5.72 -10.75
CA LEU A 26 -4.73 4.81 -10.99
C LEU A 26 -4.42 3.93 -9.77
N ALA A 27 -4.54 4.46 -8.55
CA ALA A 27 -4.43 3.66 -7.32
C ALA A 27 -5.53 2.60 -7.24
N ALA A 28 -6.77 2.94 -7.61
CA ALA A 28 -7.88 1.98 -7.67
C ALA A 28 -7.65 0.90 -8.74
N ALA A 29 -7.15 1.27 -9.92
CA ALA A 29 -6.77 0.31 -10.96
C ALA A 29 -5.62 -0.62 -10.51
N THR A 30 -4.62 -0.07 -9.81
CA THR A 30 -3.51 -0.85 -9.24
C THR A 30 -4.00 -1.79 -8.14
N TYR A 31 -4.95 -1.36 -7.31
CA TYR A 31 -5.60 -2.22 -6.34
C TYR A 31 -6.34 -3.39 -7.02
N ALA A 32 -7.10 -3.13 -8.07
CA ALA A 32 -7.76 -4.17 -8.86
C ALA A 32 -6.73 -5.12 -9.50
N LEU A 33 -5.59 -4.60 -9.96
CA LEU A 33 -4.48 -5.40 -10.49
C LEU A 33 -3.87 -6.32 -9.42
N ILE A 34 -3.72 -5.88 -8.18
CA ILE A 34 -3.25 -6.70 -7.06
C ILE A 34 -4.24 -7.86 -6.81
N VAL A 35 -5.54 -7.57 -6.80
CA VAL A 35 -6.58 -8.59 -6.63
C VAL A 35 -6.57 -9.58 -7.80
N LEU A 36 -6.47 -9.09 -9.04
CA LEU A 36 -6.36 -9.95 -10.22
C LEU A 36 -5.12 -10.84 -10.15
N GLY A 37 -3.96 -10.33 -9.69
CA GLY A 37 -2.74 -11.12 -9.48
C GLY A 37 -2.92 -12.25 -8.44
N ALA A 38 -3.68 -11.99 -7.37
CA ALA A 38 -4.05 -13.02 -6.41
C ALA A 38 -4.96 -14.10 -7.01
N LEU A 39 -5.90 -13.71 -7.87
CA LEU A 39 -6.78 -14.63 -8.59
C LEU A 39 -6.01 -15.45 -9.64
N VAL A 40 -5.08 -14.84 -10.39
CA VAL A 40 -4.15 -15.56 -11.30
C VAL A 40 -3.45 -16.67 -10.54
N ARG A 41 -2.92 -16.37 -9.34
CA ARG A 41 -2.26 -17.37 -8.51
C ARG A 41 -3.24 -18.44 -8.00
N ALA A 42 -4.41 -18.04 -7.49
CA ALA A 42 -5.39 -18.97 -6.92
C ALA A 42 -5.94 -19.97 -7.97
N HIS A 43 -6.03 -19.54 -9.25
CA HIS A 43 -6.37 -20.43 -10.37
C HIS A 43 -5.19 -21.25 -10.92
N GLY A 44 -3.99 -21.13 -10.33
CA GLY A 44 -2.80 -21.80 -10.84
C GLY A 44 -2.39 -21.33 -12.24
N ALA A 45 -2.73 -20.06 -12.57
CA ALA A 45 -2.50 -19.49 -13.89
C ALA A 45 -1.20 -18.69 -14.01
N GLY A 46 -0.38 -18.61 -12.95
CA GLY A 46 0.80 -17.72 -12.92
C GLY A 46 1.98 -18.13 -13.82
N LEU A 47 1.89 -19.25 -14.52
CA LEU A 47 2.81 -19.69 -15.57
C LEU A 47 2.05 -20.16 -16.80
N ALA A 48 0.83 -19.71 -17.01
CA ALA A 48 0.06 -20.02 -18.20
C ALA A 48 0.67 -19.41 -19.46
N CYS A 49 1.38 -18.28 -19.32
CA CYS A 49 2.27 -17.72 -20.35
C CYS A 49 3.72 -18.06 -19.99
N PRO A 50 4.39 -18.95 -20.72
CA PRO A 50 5.72 -19.46 -20.36
C PRO A 50 6.86 -18.47 -20.56
N ASP A 51 6.64 -17.42 -21.32
CA ASP A 51 7.62 -16.39 -21.71
C ASP A 51 7.18 -14.99 -21.23
N TRP A 52 8.09 -14.04 -21.27
CA TRP A 52 7.87 -12.65 -20.94
C TRP A 52 8.75 -11.75 -21.83
N PRO A 53 8.25 -10.64 -22.38
CA PRO A 53 6.95 -9.99 -22.14
C PRO A 53 5.78 -10.59 -22.96
N LEU A 54 6.07 -11.43 -23.93
CA LEU A 54 5.09 -12.09 -24.79
C LEU A 54 4.41 -13.26 -24.08
N CYS A 55 3.50 -13.94 -24.78
CA CYS A 55 2.87 -15.16 -24.30
C CYS A 55 2.84 -16.16 -25.46
N PHE A 56 3.60 -17.26 -25.37
CA PHE A 56 3.88 -18.19 -26.48
C PHE A 56 4.53 -17.54 -27.70
N GLY A 57 5.38 -16.53 -27.48
CA GLY A 57 5.99 -15.73 -28.56
C GLY A 57 5.03 -14.75 -29.25
N GLU A 58 3.78 -14.66 -28.82
CA GLU A 58 2.73 -13.85 -29.44
C GLU A 58 2.38 -12.63 -28.58
N VAL A 59 2.00 -11.51 -29.23
CA VAL A 59 1.47 -10.31 -28.53
C VAL A 59 0.04 -10.55 -28.04
N ILE A 60 -0.76 -11.29 -28.81
CA ILE A 60 -2.13 -11.69 -28.46
C ILE A 60 -2.19 -13.22 -28.61
N PRO A 61 -2.08 -13.97 -27.49
CA PRO A 61 -2.06 -15.42 -27.52
C PRO A 61 -3.45 -16.00 -27.76
N ARG A 62 -3.52 -17.28 -28.09
CA ARG A 62 -4.79 -18.03 -28.02
C ARG A 62 -5.23 -18.13 -26.57
N LEU A 63 -6.45 -17.69 -26.29
CA LEU A 63 -6.99 -17.58 -24.94
C LEU A 63 -7.69 -18.88 -24.55
N ASP A 64 -7.14 -19.59 -23.59
CA ASP A 64 -7.90 -20.46 -22.70
C ASP A 64 -8.14 -19.74 -21.36
N PHE A 65 -8.84 -20.38 -20.43
CA PHE A 65 -9.20 -19.78 -19.14
C PHE A 65 -7.98 -19.27 -18.35
N ARG A 66 -6.90 -20.05 -18.25
CA ARG A 66 -5.71 -19.70 -17.47
C ARG A 66 -4.88 -18.64 -18.18
N VAL A 67 -4.68 -18.81 -19.48
CA VAL A 67 -3.96 -17.83 -20.31
C VAL A 67 -4.69 -16.49 -20.28
N ALA A 68 -6.03 -16.49 -20.35
CA ALA A 68 -6.83 -15.27 -20.30
C ALA A 68 -6.61 -14.50 -18.97
N PHE A 69 -6.57 -15.18 -17.82
CA PHE A 69 -6.30 -14.57 -16.52
C PHE A 69 -4.90 -13.93 -16.46
N GLU A 70 -3.86 -14.66 -16.85
CA GLU A 70 -2.50 -14.15 -16.82
C GLU A 70 -2.31 -13.03 -17.86
N PHE A 71 -2.84 -13.19 -19.08
CA PHE A 71 -2.77 -12.18 -20.12
C PHE A 71 -3.50 -10.89 -19.72
N ALA A 72 -4.70 -10.99 -19.15
CA ALA A 72 -5.43 -9.84 -18.62
C ALA A 72 -4.64 -9.10 -17.53
N HIS A 73 -3.98 -9.84 -16.63
CA HIS A 73 -3.10 -9.25 -15.63
C HIS A 73 -1.94 -8.46 -16.26
N ARG A 74 -1.27 -9.01 -17.29
CA ARG A 74 -0.19 -8.34 -18.01
C ARG A 74 -0.67 -7.08 -18.76
N VAL A 75 -1.82 -7.16 -19.45
CA VAL A 75 -2.43 -6.01 -20.16
C VAL A 75 -2.78 -4.90 -19.19
N LEU A 76 -3.43 -5.23 -18.06
CA LEU A 76 -3.77 -4.23 -17.05
C LEU A 76 -2.50 -3.64 -16.41
N ALA A 77 -1.46 -4.43 -16.16
CA ALA A 77 -0.18 -3.95 -15.65
C ALA A 77 0.49 -2.97 -16.61
N GLY A 78 0.53 -3.27 -17.91
CA GLY A 78 1.02 -2.36 -18.95
C GLY A 78 0.21 -1.06 -19.01
N SER A 79 -1.12 -1.15 -18.91
CA SER A 79 -2.01 0.01 -18.88
C SER A 79 -1.75 0.91 -17.67
N VAL A 80 -1.57 0.32 -16.49
CA VAL A 80 -1.18 1.03 -15.25
C VAL A 80 0.18 1.72 -15.43
N ALA A 81 1.16 1.06 -16.04
CA ALA A 81 2.48 1.64 -16.26
C ALA A 81 2.42 2.85 -17.21
N LEU A 82 1.71 2.75 -18.32
CA LEU A 82 1.52 3.86 -19.27
C LEU A 82 0.75 5.03 -18.63
N ALA A 83 -0.30 4.75 -17.89
CA ALA A 83 -1.08 5.77 -17.20
C ALA A 83 -0.24 6.48 -16.11
N PHE A 84 0.59 5.74 -15.36
CA PHE A 84 1.53 6.34 -14.42
C PHE A 84 2.52 7.28 -15.12
N ALA A 85 3.13 6.84 -16.23
CA ALA A 85 4.07 7.65 -17.00
C ALA A 85 3.41 8.96 -17.49
N ALA A 86 2.20 8.88 -18.02
CA ALA A 86 1.44 10.04 -18.50
C ALA A 86 1.13 11.03 -17.36
N LEU A 87 0.60 10.53 -16.22
CA LEU A 87 0.29 11.36 -15.05
C LEU A 87 1.54 11.96 -14.41
N ALA A 88 2.63 11.19 -14.32
CA ALA A 88 3.90 11.66 -13.79
C ALA A 88 4.46 12.79 -14.68
N LEU A 89 4.48 12.62 -15.99
CA LEU A 89 4.93 13.64 -16.93
C LEU A 89 4.07 14.91 -16.86
N ALA A 90 2.75 14.77 -16.79
CA ALA A 90 1.83 15.91 -16.62
C ALA A 90 2.08 16.65 -15.29
N SER A 91 2.37 15.92 -14.22
CA SER A 91 2.70 16.49 -12.90
C SER A 91 4.04 17.22 -12.92
N LEU A 92 5.07 16.65 -13.55
CA LEU A 92 6.41 17.27 -13.66
C LEU A 92 6.39 18.53 -14.52
N ARG A 93 5.51 18.63 -15.51
CA ARG A 93 5.29 19.84 -16.33
C ARG A 93 4.51 20.93 -15.58
N THR A 94 3.85 20.62 -14.47
CA THR A 94 3.09 21.56 -13.65
C THR A 94 3.92 21.97 -12.44
N ARG A 95 4.39 23.24 -12.38
CA ARG A 95 5.30 23.73 -11.33
C ARG A 95 4.81 23.40 -9.92
N ALA A 96 3.53 23.70 -9.61
CA ALA A 96 2.93 23.44 -8.31
C ALA A 96 2.86 21.91 -7.98
N ALA A 97 2.49 21.07 -8.97
CA ALA A 97 2.44 19.63 -8.78
C ALA A 97 3.85 19.03 -8.59
N ARG A 98 4.84 19.50 -9.36
CA ARG A 98 6.24 19.11 -9.25
C ARG A 98 6.81 19.45 -7.86
N ALA A 99 6.53 20.63 -7.33
CA ALA A 99 7.02 21.07 -6.02
C ALA A 99 6.58 20.15 -4.88
N VAL A 100 5.37 19.58 -4.93
CA VAL A 100 4.83 18.74 -3.86
C VAL A 100 4.96 17.24 -4.15
N GLY A 101 5.12 16.85 -5.42
CA GLY A 101 5.02 15.46 -5.86
C GLY A 101 6.33 14.82 -6.34
N ALA A 102 7.34 15.60 -6.78
CA ALA A 102 8.51 15.05 -7.48
C ALA A 102 9.22 13.89 -6.76
N PRO A 103 9.53 13.94 -5.46
CA PRO A 103 10.19 12.82 -4.78
C PRO A 103 9.31 11.55 -4.77
N TRP A 104 8.00 11.71 -4.62
CA TRP A 104 7.04 10.61 -4.62
C TRP A 104 6.84 10.01 -6.01
N LEU A 105 6.88 10.84 -7.05
CA LEU A 105 6.86 10.39 -8.44
C LEU A 105 8.14 9.61 -8.79
N ALA A 106 9.30 10.07 -8.30
CA ALA A 106 10.55 9.33 -8.45
C ALA A 106 10.51 7.97 -7.73
N ALA A 107 10.03 7.95 -6.48
CA ALA A 107 9.82 6.70 -5.75
C ALA A 107 8.85 5.76 -6.48
N GLY A 108 7.74 6.29 -7.00
CA GLY A 108 6.78 5.53 -7.81
C GLY A 108 7.42 4.95 -9.08
N ALA A 109 8.27 5.72 -9.77
CA ALA A 109 8.97 5.24 -10.97
C ALA A 109 9.96 4.10 -10.63
N VAL A 110 10.71 4.21 -9.55
CA VAL A 110 11.63 3.14 -9.07
C VAL A 110 10.84 1.89 -8.69
N LEU A 111 9.74 2.04 -7.94
CA LEU A 111 8.89 0.92 -7.54
C LEU A 111 8.23 0.25 -8.77
N LEU A 112 7.80 1.03 -9.75
CA LEU A 112 7.22 0.50 -11.00
C LEU A 112 8.27 -0.27 -11.81
N ALA A 113 9.48 0.27 -11.96
CA ALA A 113 10.58 -0.43 -12.62
C ALA A 113 10.93 -1.75 -11.93
N ALA A 114 11.03 -1.73 -10.60
CA ALA A 114 11.22 -2.93 -9.80
C ALA A 114 10.06 -3.93 -9.97
N GLN A 115 8.82 -3.45 -10.03
CA GLN A 115 7.62 -4.27 -10.20
C GLN A 115 7.60 -4.97 -11.56
N ILE A 116 8.00 -4.28 -12.64
CA ILE A 116 8.13 -4.87 -13.98
C ILE A 116 9.20 -5.97 -13.98
N LEU A 117 10.37 -5.68 -13.42
CA LEU A 117 11.45 -6.65 -13.31
C LEU A 117 11.07 -7.88 -12.47
N LEU A 118 10.46 -7.66 -11.29
CA LEU A 118 10.00 -8.73 -10.43
C LEU A 118 8.90 -9.57 -11.09
N GLY A 119 8.00 -8.95 -11.88
CA GLY A 119 7.01 -9.65 -12.68
C GLY A 119 7.65 -10.56 -13.71
N ALA A 120 8.68 -10.11 -14.42
CA ALA A 120 9.48 -10.95 -15.33
C ALA A 120 10.17 -12.10 -14.58
N LEU A 121 10.79 -11.79 -13.43
CA LEU A 121 11.48 -12.80 -12.61
C LEU A 121 10.52 -13.86 -12.05
N THR A 122 9.25 -13.54 -11.75
CA THR A 122 8.27 -14.55 -11.33
C THR A 122 8.07 -15.61 -12.40
N VAL A 123 8.05 -15.23 -13.68
CA VAL A 123 7.93 -16.14 -14.81
C VAL A 123 9.25 -16.90 -15.03
N TRP A 124 10.36 -16.19 -15.18
CA TRP A 124 11.67 -16.79 -15.50
C TRP A 124 12.19 -17.75 -14.42
N GLN A 125 11.81 -17.55 -13.15
CA GLN A 125 12.21 -18.39 -12.02
C GLN A 125 11.11 -19.34 -11.54
N GLY A 126 10.09 -19.60 -12.38
CA GLY A 126 9.05 -20.59 -12.09
C GLY A 126 8.31 -20.33 -10.78
N LEU A 127 7.96 -19.06 -10.49
CA LEU A 127 7.30 -18.63 -9.27
C LEU A 127 8.10 -18.89 -7.99
N ALA A 128 9.42 -18.75 -8.03
CA ALA A 128 10.26 -18.86 -6.84
C ALA A 128 9.69 -17.99 -5.69
N PRO A 129 9.59 -18.52 -4.45
CA PRO A 129 8.88 -17.84 -3.37
C PRO A 129 9.34 -16.38 -3.13
N TRP A 130 10.64 -16.13 -3.20
CA TRP A 130 11.18 -14.79 -2.99
C TRP A 130 10.74 -13.79 -4.07
N THR A 131 10.61 -14.21 -5.35
CA THR A 131 10.15 -13.32 -6.44
C THR A 131 8.69 -12.95 -6.25
N VAL A 132 7.85 -13.92 -5.88
CA VAL A 132 6.43 -13.72 -5.63
C VAL A 132 6.21 -12.79 -4.44
N VAL A 133 6.93 -13.00 -3.32
CA VAL A 133 6.83 -12.15 -2.13
C VAL A 133 7.32 -10.73 -2.43
N ALA A 134 8.48 -10.58 -3.10
CA ALA A 134 9.01 -9.29 -3.46
C ALA A 134 8.06 -8.53 -4.41
N HIS A 135 7.48 -9.21 -5.41
CA HIS A 135 6.49 -8.64 -6.32
C HIS A 135 5.22 -8.18 -5.58
N LEU A 136 4.71 -8.98 -4.64
CA LEU A 136 3.57 -8.63 -3.79
C LEU A 136 3.84 -7.38 -2.94
N VAL A 137 4.97 -7.33 -2.24
CA VAL A 137 5.33 -6.21 -1.36
C VAL A 137 5.56 -4.93 -2.16
N THR A 138 6.30 -5.01 -3.26
CA THR A 138 6.61 -3.87 -4.12
C THR A 138 5.33 -3.33 -4.80
N GLY A 139 4.41 -4.21 -5.23
CA GLY A 139 3.11 -3.83 -5.79
C GLY A 139 2.24 -3.06 -4.79
N ASN A 140 2.17 -3.52 -3.54
CA ASN A 140 1.48 -2.80 -2.47
C ASN A 140 2.14 -1.46 -2.14
N ALA A 141 3.48 -1.39 -2.13
CA ALA A 141 4.21 -0.13 -1.93
C ALA A 141 3.96 0.87 -3.07
N PHE A 142 3.89 0.39 -4.33
CA PHE A 142 3.54 1.22 -5.48
C PHE A 142 2.11 1.77 -5.37
N ALA A 143 1.12 0.91 -5.06
CA ALA A 143 -0.27 1.32 -4.86
C ALA A 143 -0.39 2.38 -3.74
N LEU A 144 0.29 2.17 -2.61
CA LEU A 144 0.34 3.15 -1.53
C LEU A 144 0.96 4.47 -1.99
N THR A 145 2.05 4.44 -2.76
CA THR A 145 2.70 5.65 -3.29
C THR A 145 1.72 6.47 -4.15
N LEU A 146 0.90 5.83 -4.98
CA LEU A 146 -0.13 6.51 -5.79
C LEU A 146 -1.19 7.19 -4.90
N VAL A 147 -1.66 6.53 -3.83
CA VAL A 147 -2.57 7.13 -2.84
C VAL A 147 -1.95 8.36 -2.20
N LEU A 148 -0.67 8.29 -1.84
CA LEU A 148 0.04 9.40 -1.20
C LEU A 148 0.27 10.57 -2.15
N VAL A 149 0.61 10.32 -3.42
CA VAL A 149 0.69 11.36 -4.47
C VAL A 149 -0.65 12.06 -4.64
N ALA A 150 -1.74 11.29 -4.79
CA ALA A 150 -3.09 11.82 -4.91
C ALA A 150 -3.44 12.72 -3.70
N ARG A 151 -3.14 12.25 -2.49
CA ARG A 151 -3.39 13.00 -1.25
C ARG A 151 -2.62 14.32 -1.17
N ARG A 152 -1.35 14.31 -1.54
CA ARG A 152 -0.48 15.51 -1.53
C ARG A 152 -0.97 16.55 -2.53
N LEU A 153 -1.30 16.13 -3.75
CA LEU A 153 -1.84 17.01 -4.79
C LEU A 153 -3.20 17.59 -4.37
N TRP A 154 -4.06 16.77 -3.77
CA TRP A 154 -5.36 17.22 -3.26
C TRP A 154 -5.22 18.28 -2.16
N ARG A 155 -4.29 18.07 -1.23
CA ARG A 155 -3.98 19.08 -0.18
C ARG A 155 -3.40 20.37 -0.74
N ALA A 156 -2.53 20.28 -1.73
CA ALA A 156 -1.97 21.44 -2.39
C ALA A 156 -3.03 22.26 -3.14
N ALA A 157 -4.12 21.62 -3.59
CA ALA A 157 -5.24 22.27 -4.25
C ALA A 157 -6.25 22.95 -3.29
N ALA A 158 -6.11 22.76 -1.98
CA ALA A 158 -6.98 23.32 -0.95
C ALA A 158 -6.11 23.78 0.25
N PRO A 159 -5.33 24.87 0.10
CA PRO A 159 -4.55 25.42 1.18
C PRO A 159 -5.50 26.03 2.23
N GLY A 160 -5.49 25.49 3.45
CA GLY A 160 -6.35 26.01 4.53
C GLY A 160 -6.68 25.02 5.64
N ALA A 161 -6.66 23.72 5.36
CA ALA A 161 -6.74 22.70 6.41
C ALA A 161 -5.37 22.59 7.08
N GLY A 162 -5.17 23.35 8.15
CA GLY A 162 -3.97 23.26 8.98
C GLY A 162 -3.72 21.81 9.48
N PRO A 163 -2.49 21.46 9.82
CA PRO A 163 -2.20 20.12 10.35
C PRO A 163 -2.87 19.96 11.71
N GLU A 164 -3.68 18.91 11.86
CA GLU A 164 -4.13 18.48 13.18
C GLU A 164 -2.92 18.20 14.08
N THR A 165 -2.96 18.65 15.32
CA THR A 165 -1.85 18.46 16.26
C THR A 165 -1.81 17.03 16.76
N LEU A 166 -0.77 16.27 16.36
CA LEU A 166 -0.56 14.89 16.79
C LEU A 166 0.27 14.80 18.08
N VAL A 167 -0.18 13.96 19.01
CA VAL A 167 0.59 13.59 20.18
C VAL A 167 1.71 12.62 19.72
N PRO A 168 2.96 12.72 20.25
CA PRO A 168 4.06 11.81 19.88
C PRO A 168 3.72 10.32 20.00
N ALA A 169 2.98 9.93 21.04
CA ALA A 169 2.52 8.55 21.24
C ALA A 169 1.66 8.00 20.09
N ALA A 170 0.83 8.85 19.45
CA ALA A 170 0.01 8.44 18.32
C ALA A 170 0.87 8.01 17.11
N ARG A 171 2.02 8.65 16.89
CA ARG A 171 2.97 8.26 15.84
C ARG A 171 3.61 6.91 16.12
N GLY A 172 4.00 6.65 17.36
CA GLY A 172 4.56 5.35 17.76
C GLY A 172 3.58 4.21 17.44
N TRP A 173 2.33 4.34 17.85
CA TRP A 173 1.29 3.35 17.58
C TRP A 173 1.03 3.13 16.09
N VAL A 174 0.91 4.20 15.31
CA VAL A 174 0.69 4.09 13.86
C VAL A 174 1.87 3.44 13.15
N THR A 175 3.10 3.81 13.52
CA THR A 175 4.32 3.22 12.93
C THR A 175 4.44 1.75 13.29
N LEU A 176 4.17 1.37 14.54
CA LEU A 176 4.18 -0.02 14.99
C LEU A 176 3.12 -0.84 14.24
N ALA A 177 1.89 -0.33 14.11
CA ALA A 177 0.82 -1.00 13.37
C ALA A 177 1.16 -1.17 11.87
N ALA A 178 1.69 -0.13 11.24
CA ALA A 178 2.11 -0.20 9.83
C ALA A 178 3.26 -1.20 9.61
N ALA A 179 4.26 -1.21 10.50
CA ALA A 179 5.36 -2.17 10.45
C ALA A 179 4.87 -3.61 10.67
N ALA A 180 4.00 -3.83 11.64
CA ALA A 180 3.44 -5.14 11.93
C ALA A 180 2.63 -5.69 10.73
N VAL A 181 1.82 -4.85 10.08
CA VAL A 181 1.08 -5.24 8.86
C VAL A 181 2.02 -5.47 7.68
N ALA A 182 3.10 -4.71 7.53
CA ALA A 182 4.10 -4.95 6.48
C ALA A 182 4.80 -6.32 6.66
N ILE A 183 5.17 -6.68 7.89
CA ILE A 183 5.71 -8.00 8.22
C ILE A 183 4.67 -9.09 7.95
N GLN A 184 3.42 -8.87 8.34
CA GLN A 184 2.33 -9.81 8.12
C GLN A 184 2.04 -10.04 6.64
N LEU A 185 2.19 -9.01 5.79
CA LEU A 185 2.09 -9.11 4.34
C LEU A 185 3.18 -10.04 3.77
N VAL A 186 4.42 -9.92 4.25
CA VAL A 186 5.54 -10.81 3.87
C VAL A 186 5.23 -12.25 4.28
N LEU A 187 4.80 -12.47 5.53
CA LEU A 187 4.43 -13.82 6.01
C LEU A 187 3.29 -14.42 5.20
N GLY A 188 2.25 -13.64 4.88
CA GLY A 188 1.15 -14.08 4.00
C GLY A 188 1.62 -14.40 2.58
N GLY A 189 2.52 -13.61 2.04
CA GLY A 189 3.19 -13.86 0.77
C GLY A 189 3.98 -15.18 0.79
N LEU A 190 4.69 -15.47 1.87
CA LEU A 190 5.39 -16.75 2.06
C LEU A 190 4.41 -17.92 2.14
N VAL A 191 3.34 -17.83 2.94
CA VAL A 191 2.31 -18.87 3.00
C VAL A 191 1.74 -19.16 1.61
N SER A 192 1.44 -18.11 0.84
CA SER A 192 0.92 -18.27 -0.52
C SER A 192 1.97 -18.88 -1.45
N SER A 193 3.19 -18.33 -1.51
CA SER A 193 4.22 -18.72 -2.48
C SER A 193 4.80 -20.09 -2.24
N THR A 194 4.79 -20.59 -1.00
CA THR A 194 5.23 -21.95 -0.63
C THR A 194 4.10 -22.97 -0.56
N TYR A 195 2.87 -22.60 -0.94
CA TYR A 195 1.68 -23.45 -0.85
C TYR A 195 1.38 -23.96 0.57
N ALA A 196 1.79 -23.21 1.59
CA ALA A 196 1.61 -23.56 2.99
C ALA A 196 0.19 -23.29 3.54
N GLY A 197 -0.74 -22.84 2.70
CA GLY A 197 -2.08 -22.41 3.13
C GLY A 197 -2.92 -23.44 3.86
N LEU A 198 -2.72 -24.74 3.60
CA LEU A 198 -3.37 -25.86 4.29
C LEU A 198 -2.43 -26.68 5.17
N ALA A 199 -1.21 -26.17 5.46
CA ALA A 199 -0.29 -26.85 6.36
C ALA A 199 -0.82 -26.99 7.80
N CYS A 200 -1.71 -26.05 8.21
CA CYS A 200 -2.56 -26.15 9.41
C CYS A 200 -4.02 -26.20 8.97
N PRO A 201 -4.60 -27.39 8.72
CA PRO A 201 -5.90 -27.54 8.06
C PRO A 201 -7.11 -27.27 8.97
N SER A 202 -6.91 -27.07 10.26
CA SER A 202 -7.97 -26.80 11.22
C SER A 202 -7.77 -25.47 11.97
N TRP A 203 -8.78 -25.05 12.72
CA TRP A 203 -8.75 -23.86 13.58
C TRP A 203 -9.65 -24.12 14.81
N PRO A 204 -9.26 -23.69 16.02
CA PRO A 204 -8.09 -22.85 16.35
C PRO A 204 -6.76 -23.61 16.41
N ARG A 205 -6.75 -24.92 16.61
CA ARG A 205 -5.55 -25.78 16.60
C ARG A 205 -5.06 -26.02 15.18
N CYS A 206 -3.77 -26.37 15.02
CA CYS A 206 -3.17 -26.54 13.70
C CYS A 206 -3.67 -27.81 12.99
N ASP A 207 -3.67 -28.94 13.70
CA ASP A 207 -4.02 -30.27 13.18
C ASP A 207 -5.27 -30.88 13.86
N GLY A 208 -5.97 -30.11 14.67
CA GLY A 208 -7.09 -30.57 15.50
C GLY A 208 -6.69 -30.97 16.90
N GLU A 209 -5.44 -31.33 17.15
CA GLU A 209 -4.92 -31.74 18.45
C GLU A 209 -3.99 -30.70 19.06
N ALA A 210 -2.89 -30.34 18.38
CA ALA A 210 -1.89 -29.41 18.86
C ALA A 210 -2.08 -27.99 18.31
N TRP A 211 -1.76 -27.00 19.17
CA TRP A 211 -1.71 -25.60 18.75
C TRP A 211 -0.48 -25.30 17.89
N PHE A 212 0.66 -25.86 18.28
CA PHE A 212 1.97 -25.60 17.70
C PHE A 212 2.74 -26.93 17.53
N PRO A 213 2.35 -27.79 16.55
CA PRO A 213 2.96 -29.10 16.41
C PRO A 213 4.45 -29.02 16.03
N THR A 214 4.84 -28.08 15.20
CA THR A 214 6.23 -27.80 14.82
C THR A 214 6.39 -26.43 14.23
N TRP A 215 7.57 -25.80 14.40
CA TRP A 215 7.92 -24.51 13.79
C TRP A 215 8.76 -24.69 12.51
N GLN A 216 8.81 -25.88 11.93
CA GLN A 216 9.60 -26.17 10.73
C GLN A 216 8.73 -26.25 9.47
N GLY A 217 9.36 -25.99 8.32
CA GLY A 217 8.74 -26.14 7.01
C GLY A 217 7.46 -25.34 6.81
N SER A 218 6.54 -25.88 6.04
CA SER A 218 5.26 -25.22 5.71
C SER A 218 4.37 -24.98 6.93
N VAL A 219 4.42 -25.89 7.93
CA VAL A 219 3.67 -25.73 9.18
C VAL A 219 4.19 -24.51 9.95
N GLY A 220 5.51 -24.39 10.12
CA GLY A 220 6.12 -23.24 10.79
C GLY A 220 5.80 -21.91 10.11
N ILE A 221 5.85 -21.87 8.78
CA ILE A 221 5.46 -20.67 8.00
C ILE A 221 3.99 -20.29 8.25
N HIS A 222 3.09 -21.28 8.22
CA HIS A 222 1.66 -21.04 8.47
C HIS A 222 1.40 -20.59 9.90
N LEU A 223 2.05 -21.23 10.90
CA LEU A 223 1.94 -20.84 12.31
C LEU A 223 2.48 -19.42 12.56
N ALA A 224 3.62 -19.05 11.95
CA ALA A 224 4.15 -17.70 12.04
C ALA A 224 3.15 -16.66 11.51
N HIS A 225 2.51 -16.95 10.36
CA HIS A 225 1.48 -16.10 9.80
C HIS A 225 0.24 -15.98 10.71
N ARG A 226 -0.26 -17.09 11.27
CA ARG A 226 -1.39 -17.08 12.22
C ARG A 226 -1.07 -16.32 13.49
N SER A 227 0.07 -16.58 14.11
CA SER A 227 0.51 -15.91 15.33
C SER A 227 0.73 -14.41 15.09
N GLY A 228 1.31 -14.07 13.93
CA GLY A 228 1.47 -12.69 13.47
C GLY A 228 0.13 -11.99 13.31
N ALA A 229 -0.91 -12.65 12.81
CA ALA A 229 -2.24 -12.06 12.67
C ALA A 229 -2.86 -11.70 14.04
N TYR A 230 -2.72 -12.56 15.06
CA TYR A 230 -3.18 -12.25 16.41
C TYR A 230 -2.41 -11.07 17.02
N LEU A 231 -1.09 -11.03 16.82
CA LEU A 231 -0.26 -9.90 17.26
C LEU A 231 -0.67 -8.59 16.57
N VAL A 232 -0.90 -8.62 15.26
CA VAL A 232 -1.38 -7.44 14.49
C VAL A 232 -2.72 -6.98 15.03
N LEU A 233 -3.68 -7.87 15.28
CA LEU A 233 -4.98 -7.50 15.86
C LEU A 233 -4.82 -6.86 17.25
N GLY A 234 -3.96 -7.40 18.11
CA GLY A 234 -3.65 -6.81 19.40
C GLY A 234 -3.07 -5.39 19.29
N ILE A 235 -2.09 -5.20 18.40
CA ILE A 235 -1.49 -3.89 18.12
C ILE A 235 -2.53 -2.90 17.58
N LEU A 236 -3.38 -3.31 16.64
CA LEU A 236 -4.43 -2.47 16.06
C LEU A 236 -5.48 -2.08 17.10
N ALA A 237 -5.91 -3.02 17.97
CA ALA A 237 -6.82 -2.75 19.07
C ALA A 237 -6.23 -1.71 20.03
N LEU A 238 -5.00 -1.92 20.49
CA LEU A 238 -4.31 -1.00 21.40
C LEU A 238 -4.10 0.37 20.74
N ALA A 239 -3.73 0.42 19.46
CA ALA A 239 -3.59 1.67 18.71
C ALA A 239 -4.93 2.42 18.62
N ALA A 240 -6.02 1.74 18.28
CA ALA A 240 -7.36 2.32 18.19
C ALA A 240 -7.87 2.85 19.54
N LEU A 241 -7.59 2.14 20.64
CA LEU A 241 -7.95 2.57 21.99
C LEU A 241 -7.11 3.73 22.49
N SER A 242 -5.82 3.77 22.16
CA SER A 242 -4.85 4.76 22.65
C SER A 242 -4.91 6.07 21.88
N VAL A 243 -5.25 6.04 20.59
CA VAL A 243 -5.22 7.19 19.68
C VAL A 243 -6.65 7.67 19.40
N ARG A 244 -7.21 8.46 20.31
CA ARG A 244 -8.56 9.04 20.13
C ARG A 244 -8.52 10.43 19.51
N ARG A 245 -7.38 11.11 19.51
CA ARG A 245 -7.17 12.45 18.93
C ARG A 245 -5.88 12.46 18.11
N PRO A 246 -5.86 13.09 16.92
CA PRO A 246 -6.99 13.79 16.29
C PRO A 246 -8.08 12.83 15.79
N PRO A 247 -9.35 13.29 15.66
CA PRO A 247 -10.49 12.40 15.35
C PRO A 247 -10.35 11.60 14.05
N LEU A 248 -9.68 12.15 13.05
CA LEU A 248 -9.43 11.45 11.78
C LEU A 248 -8.55 10.21 12.01
N LEU A 249 -7.44 10.38 12.71
CA LEU A 249 -6.50 9.27 12.95
C LEU A 249 -7.13 8.18 13.83
N GLY A 250 -7.89 8.55 14.86
CA GLY A 250 -8.63 7.61 15.68
C GLY A 250 -9.64 6.80 14.86
N ARG A 251 -10.40 7.46 13.97
CA ARG A 251 -11.34 6.79 13.05
C ARG A 251 -10.61 5.84 12.08
N VAL A 252 -9.48 6.27 11.52
CA VAL A 252 -8.69 5.44 10.59
C VAL A 252 -8.13 4.19 11.31
N LEU A 253 -7.64 4.33 12.53
CA LEU A 253 -7.15 3.18 13.32
C LEU A 253 -8.29 2.25 13.75
N GLY A 254 -9.45 2.78 14.12
CA GLY A 254 -10.65 1.99 14.37
C GLY A 254 -11.11 1.20 13.15
N ALA A 255 -11.13 1.85 11.99
CA ALA A 255 -11.44 1.18 10.71
C ALA A 255 -10.39 0.12 10.36
N ALA A 256 -9.10 0.39 10.59
CA ALA A 256 -8.03 -0.59 10.38
C ALA A 256 -8.18 -1.81 11.30
N PHE A 257 -8.58 -1.62 12.56
CA PHE A 257 -8.86 -2.73 13.48
C PHE A 257 -10.03 -3.59 13.00
N LEU A 258 -11.15 -2.96 12.61
CA LEU A 258 -12.31 -3.70 12.08
C LEU A 258 -11.96 -4.45 10.79
N LEU A 259 -11.22 -3.80 9.88
CA LEU A 259 -10.72 -4.42 8.66
C LEU A 259 -9.79 -5.60 8.97
N GLY A 260 -8.93 -5.48 9.98
CA GLY A 260 -8.07 -6.57 10.48
C GLY A 260 -8.86 -7.74 11.02
N CYS A 261 -9.96 -7.50 11.76
CA CYS A 261 -10.86 -8.55 12.24
C CYS A 261 -11.52 -9.31 11.07
N VAL A 262 -12.03 -8.58 10.07
CA VAL A 262 -12.62 -9.18 8.86
C VAL A 262 -11.57 -9.99 8.10
N GLN A 263 -10.36 -9.43 7.94
CA GLN A 263 -9.22 -10.11 7.30
C GLN A 263 -8.86 -11.43 7.99
N ALA A 264 -8.81 -11.45 9.32
CA ALA A 264 -8.56 -12.66 10.09
C ALA A 264 -9.70 -13.68 9.93
N GLY A 265 -10.96 -13.24 9.98
CA GLY A 265 -12.13 -14.07 9.74
C GLY A 265 -12.12 -14.73 8.35
N VAL A 266 -11.80 -13.95 7.30
CA VAL A 266 -11.65 -14.48 5.93
C VAL A 266 -10.48 -15.47 5.85
N GLY A 267 -9.36 -15.21 6.54
CA GLY A 267 -8.24 -16.14 6.62
C GLY A 267 -8.62 -17.48 7.27
N ILE A 268 -9.37 -17.45 8.37
CA ILE A 268 -9.90 -18.64 9.04
C ILE A 268 -10.85 -19.39 8.10
N ALA A 269 -11.81 -18.68 7.49
CA ALA A 269 -12.75 -19.27 6.54
C ALA A 269 -12.03 -19.90 5.34
N SER A 270 -10.97 -19.27 4.82
CA SER A 270 -10.16 -19.80 3.72
C SER A 270 -9.56 -21.16 4.06
N VAL A 271 -9.06 -21.36 5.29
CA VAL A 271 -8.54 -22.65 5.74
C VAL A 271 -9.64 -23.70 5.90
N LEU A 272 -10.70 -23.35 6.62
CA LEU A 272 -11.79 -24.28 6.93
C LEU A 272 -12.55 -24.74 5.68
N LEU A 273 -12.65 -23.87 4.67
CA LEU A 273 -13.30 -24.16 3.38
C LEU A 273 -12.33 -24.66 2.30
N ARG A 274 -11.08 -25.02 2.68
CA ARG A 274 -10.09 -25.60 1.77
C ARG A 274 -9.63 -24.67 0.63
N LEU A 275 -9.46 -23.39 0.93
CA LEU A 275 -8.91 -22.34 0.05
C LEU A 275 -9.77 -22.08 -1.21
N PRO A 276 -11.05 -21.74 -1.10
CA PRO A 276 -11.81 -21.27 -2.25
C PRO A 276 -11.14 -20.06 -2.89
N VAL A 277 -11.18 -20.00 -4.22
CA VAL A 277 -10.53 -18.93 -5.00
C VAL A 277 -11.05 -17.55 -4.62
N GLU A 278 -12.35 -17.45 -4.39
CA GLU A 278 -13.04 -16.22 -4.01
C GLU A 278 -12.53 -15.68 -2.66
N LEU A 279 -12.34 -16.56 -1.68
CA LEU A 279 -11.78 -16.17 -0.38
C LEU A 279 -10.31 -15.82 -0.47
N ALA A 280 -9.53 -16.50 -1.32
CA ALA A 280 -8.14 -16.12 -1.57
C ALA A 280 -8.03 -14.72 -2.19
N GLY A 281 -8.89 -14.40 -3.16
CA GLY A 281 -9.00 -13.06 -3.76
C GLY A 281 -9.44 -12.01 -2.75
N LEU A 282 -10.46 -12.29 -1.95
CA LEU A 282 -10.97 -11.40 -0.91
C LEU A 282 -9.91 -11.15 0.17
N HIS A 283 -9.20 -12.18 0.62
CA HIS A 283 -8.12 -12.07 1.59
C HIS A 283 -6.98 -11.16 1.09
N ALA A 284 -6.60 -11.28 -0.17
CA ALA A 284 -5.61 -10.41 -0.80
C ALA A 284 -6.11 -8.95 -0.92
N ALA A 285 -7.38 -8.76 -1.28
CA ALA A 285 -8.00 -7.44 -1.37
C ALA A 285 -8.02 -6.72 -0.01
N LEU A 286 -8.46 -7.41 1.04
CA LEU A 286 -8.50 -6.85 2.40
C LEU A 286 -7.09 -6.55 2.93
N ALA A 287 -6.09 -7.40 2.63
CA ALA A 287 -4.69 -7.15 3.00
C ALA A 287 -4.16 -5.88 2.33
N ALA A 288 -4.38 -5.69 1.04
CA ALA A 288 -3.97 -4.48 0.31
C ALA A 288 -4.68 -3.22 0.84
N ALA A 289 -5.97 -3.32 1.17
CA ALA A 289 -6.72 -2.23 1.80
C ALA A 289 -6.15 -1.86 3.18
N LEU A 290 -5.78 -2.85 3.99
CA LEU A 290 -5.18 -2.62 5.30
C LEU A 290 -3.81 -1.94 5.20
N VAL A 291 -2.96 -2.38 4.26
CA VAL A 291 -1.68 -1.73 3.94
C VAL A 291 -1.88 -0.26 3.53
N ALA A 292 -2.83 0.01 2.62
CA ALA A 292 -3.13 1.36 2.15
C ALA A 292 -3.64 2.25 3.30
N THR A 293 -4.53 1.72 4.15
CA THR A 293 -5.11 2.44 5.31
C THR A 293 -4.04 2.84 6.32
N LEU A 294 -3.17 1.91 6.71
CA LEU A 294 -2.11 2.18 7.70
C LEU A 294 -0.97 3.00 7.11
N GLY A 295 -0.61 2.76 5.84
CA GLY A 295 0.37 3.59 5.14
C GLY A 295 -0.09 5.05 5.01
N PHE A 296 -1.38 5.27 4.72
CA PHE A 296 -1.98 6.59 4.74
C PHE A 296 -1.94 7.22 6.15
N ALA A 297 -2.33 6.48 7.19
CA ALA A 297 -2.27 6.95 8.58
C ALA A 297 -0.84 7.34 9.00
N ALA A 298 0.16 6.51 8.64
CA ALA A 298 1.56 6.78 8.90
C ALA A 298 2.03 8.06 8.19
N HIS A 299 1.69 8.23 6.90
CA HIS A 299 2.02 9.44 6.16
C HIS A 299 1.43 10.70 6.81
N GLU A 300 0.14 10.67 7.21
CA GLU A 300 -0.51 11.79 7.89
C GLU A 300 0.18 12.12 9.22
N ALA A 301 0.51 11.10 10.01
CA ALA A 301 1.16 11.25 11.30
C ALA A 301 2.55 11.91 11.18
N TRP A 302 3.36 11.50 10.23
CA TRP A 302 4.71 12.05 10.03
C TRP A 302 4.71 13.39 9.31
N SER A 303 3.83 13.62 8.36
CA SER A 303 3.70 14.91 7.65
C SER A 303 3.30 16.07 8.58
N ALA A 304 2.53 15.80 9.62
CA ALA A 304 2.16 16.80 10.63
C ALA A 304 3.37 17.27 11.46
N GLN A 305 4.36 16.39 11.70
CA GLN A 305 5.57 16.75 12.46
C GLN A 305 6.50 17.67 11.67
N VAL A 306 6.75 17.37 10.41
CA VAL A 306 7.66 18.18 9.56
C VAL A 306 7.16 19.62 9.50
N ARG A 307 5.88 19.82 9.26
CA ARG A 307 5.27 21.17 9.21
C ARG A 307 5.38 21.94 10.53
N ARG A 308 5.33 21.26 11.68
CA ARG A 308 5.54 21.93 12.98
C ARG A 308 6.99 22.37 13.20
N ALA A 309 7.93 21.53 12.83
CA ALA A 309 9.35 21.88 12.93
C ALA A 309 9.69 23.07 12.05
N ASP A 310 9.10 23.17 10.86
CA ASP A 310 9.28 24.31 9.95
C ASP A 310 8.61 25.59 10.47
N ALA A 311 7.40 25.50 11.00
CA ALA A 311 6.71 26.63 11.63
C ALA A 311 7.48 27.17 12.85
N ALA A 312 8.02 26.29 13.71
CA ALA A 312 8.81 26.67 14.85
C ALA A 312 10.15 27.32 14.45
N ARG A 313 10.79 26.86 13.38
CA ARG A 313 11.99 27.47 12.81
C ARG A 313 11.71 28.86 12.24
N GLY A 314 10.61 29.01 11.49
CA GLY A 314 10.18 30.29 10.95
C GLY A 314 9.89 31.33 12.04
N ALA A 315 9.21 30.94 13.12
CA ALA A 315 8.92 31.83 14.25
C ALA A 315 10.22 32.30 14.97
N ARG A 316 11.22 31.44 15.15
CA ARG A 316 12.53 31.82 15.73
C ARG A 316 13.31 32.75 14.79
N GLY A 317 13.26 32.56 13.48
CA GLY A 317 13.93 33.40 12.48
C GLY A 317 13.36 34.82 12.42
N VAL A 318 12.06 34.99 12.67
CA VAL A 318 11.41 36.31 12.75
C VAL A 318 11.75 37.04 14.07
N GLY A 319 11.84 36.31 15.18
CA GLY A 319 12.19 36.89 16.49
C GLY A 319 13.61 37.46 16.56
N ILE A 320 14.58 36.86 15.84
CA ILE A 320 15.97 37.34 15.80
C ILE A 320 16.11 38.64 14.98
N ARG A 321 15.25 38.87 13.99
CA ARG A 321 15.29 40.10 13.16
C ARG A 321 14.65 41.33 13.84
N SER A 322 13.77 41.10 14.83
CA SER A 322 13.13 42.21 15.56
C SER A 322 13.95 42.73 16.76
N ALA A 323 15.03 42.08 17.13
CA ALA A 323 15.89 42.40 18.26
C ALA A 323 17.14 43.21 17.89
N ALA A 324 17.24 43.77 16.66
CA ALA A 324 18.35 44.68 16.32
C ALA A 324 18.13 46.04 17.02
N PRO A 325 19.06 46.52 17.87
CA PRO A 325 18.90 47.79 18.56
C PRO A 325 18.90 48.93 17.55
N ARG A 326 17.87 49.80 17.61
CA ARG A 326 17.92 51.10 16.96
C ARG A 326 19.09 51.87 17.59
N ARG A 327 20.16 52.02 16.85
CA ARG A 327 21.24 52.99 17.24
C ARG A 327 20.66 54.39 17.15
N ALA A 328 20.73 55.08 18.29
CA ALA A 328 20.47 56.51 18.41
C ALA A 328 21.59 57.33 17.78
#